data_9ef56252eef976eedcff41c97390865b
#
_entry.id   9ef56252eef976eedcff41c97390865b
#
_cell.length_a   1.000
_cell.length_b   1.000
_cell.length_c   1.000
_cell.angle_alpha   90.00
_cell.angle_beta   90.00
_cell.angle_gamma   90.00
#
_symmetry.space_group_name_H-M   'P 1'
#
loop_
_entity.id
_entity.type
_entity.pdbx_description
1 polymer ?
#
loop_
_entity_poly.entity_id
_entity_poly.type
_entity_poly.pdbx_seq_one_letter_code
_entity_poly.pdbx_strand_id
1 'polypeptide(L)'
;LYKNYELILVDDLSEGSVMNLPSALRKKLIKKKIQNIKKLNTKKLNGIFHLAAQASVPLSLIEFCKSTSNNLTSSIKVFEFSKKYSAPVVYASSSAVYGNLPLGSDEIKKFSVLSPYAQDKLTIENYAKMSYKIFKTSSVGLRLFNVYGPGQTATSPYSAVIPIFIYRMLKNLPIIINGGFQTRDFIYIDDVVNVMKKSMNKIQ
;
A
#
# COMPACT_ATOMS: atom_id res chain seq x y z
N LEU A 1 -15.98 6.67 3.32
CA LEU A 1 -15.31 7.59 4.27
C LEU A 1 -15.68 9.05 4.02
N TYR A 2 -15.55 9.58 2.80
CA TYR A 2 -15.69 11.02 2.52
C TYR A 2 -17.08 11.62 2.82
N LYS A 3 -18.11 10.82 3.00
CA LYS A 3 -19.43 11.26 3.43
C LYS A 3 -19.51 11.55 4.93
N ASN A 4 -18.64 10.92 5.73
CA ASN A 4 -18.73 10.93 7.19
C ASN A 4 -17.49 11.54 7.87
N TYR A 5 -16.43 11.80 7.11
CA TYR A 5 -15.15 12.30 7.63
C TYR A 5 -14.57 13.39 6.74
N GLU A 6 -13.92 14.35 7.35
CA GLU A 6 -13.04 15.26 6.62
C GLU A 6 -11.75 14.51 6.25
N LEU A 7 -11.40 14.52 4.97
CA LEU A 7 -10.24 13.79 4.45
C LEU A 7 -9.13 14.75 4.04
N ILE A 8 -7.92 14.44 4.50
CA ILE A 8 -6.67 14.99 3.97
C ILE A 8 -6.08 13.94 3.03
N LEU A 9 -6.06 14.24 1.73
CA LEU A 9 -5.59 13.34 0.70
C LEU A 9 -4.21 13.78 0.23
N VAL A 10 -3.25 12.86 0.25
CA VAL A 10 -1.87 13.10 -0.20
C VAL A 10 -1.46 12.00 -1.15
N ASP A 11 -1.05 12.38 -2.36
CA ASP A 11 -0.51 11.48 -3.40
C ASP A 11 0.39 12.28 -4.33
N ASP A 12 1.49 11.73 -4.80
CA ASP A 12 2.35 12.41 -5.76
C ASP A 12 1.97 12.14 -7.23
N LEU A 13 0.99 11.24 -7.41
CA LEU A 13 0.49 10.76 -8.72
C LEU A 13 1.58 10.13 -9.59
N SER A 14 2.62 9.55 -8.98
CA SER A 14 3.66 8.83 -9.72
C SER A 14 3.15 7.55 -10.38
N GLU A 15 2.17 6.88 -9.73
CA GLU A 15 1.54 5.65 -10.23
C GLU A 15 0.01 5.77 -10.30
N GLY A 16 -0.55 6.70 -9.56
CA GLY A 16 -1.99 6.90 -9.44
C GLY A 16 -2.57 7.88 -10.46
N SER A 17 -3.89 7.92 -10.54
CA SER A 17 -4.62 8.93 -11.31
C SER A 17 -5.62 9.68 -10.45
N VAL A 18 -5.66 11.00 -10.59
CA VAL A 18 -6.68 11.84 -9.95
C VAL A 18 -8.10 11.45 -10.38
N MET A 19 -8.23 10.81 -11.54
CA MET A 19 -9.53 10.34 -12.06
C MET A 19 -10.12 9.20 -11.22
N ASN A 20 -9.30 8.48 -10.45
CA ASN A 20 -9.76 7.46 -9.50
C ASN A 20 -10.47 8.08 -8.27
N LEU A 21 -10.32 9.40 -8.06
CA LEU A 21 -11.03 10.09 -6.99
C LEU A 21 -12.41 10.57 -7.45
N PRO A 22 -13.43 10.51 -6.57
CA PRO A 22 -14.69 11.21 -6.78
C PRO A 22 -14.44 12.69 -7.10
N SER A 23 -15.21 13.27 -8.00
CA SER A 23 -15.01 14.65 -8.48
C SER A 23 -14.92 15.69 -7.35
N ALA A 24 -15.75 15.52 -6.31
CA ALA A 24 -15.75 16.39 -5.11
C ALA A 24 -14.41 16.36 -4.33
N LEU A 25 -13.59 15.32 -4.48
CA LEU A 25 -12.33 15.17 -3.77
C LEU A 25 -11.10 15.56 -4.60
N ARG A 26 -11.22 15.64 -5.92
CA ARG A 26 -10.08 15.91 -6.80
C ARG A 26 -9.35 17.21 -6.47
N LYS A 27 -10.10 18.28 -6.15
CA LYS A 27 -9.54 19.59 -5.76
C LYS A 27 -8.92 19.61 -4.36
N LYS A 28 -9.21 18.60 -3.52
CA LYS A 28 -8.67 18.48 -2.16
C LYS A 28 -7.36 17.70 -2.11
N LEU A 29 -6.92 17.10 -3.22
CA LEU A 29 -5.69 16.33 -3.27
C LEU A 29 -4.47 17.24 -3.12
N ILE A 30 -3.64 16.93 -2.14
CA ILE A 30 -2.30 17.52 -1.99
C ILE A 30 -1.35 16.69 -2.85
N LYS A 31 -1.02 17.21 -4.04
CA LYS A 31 -0.12 16.53 -4.98
C LYS A 31 1.33 16.68 -4.54
N LYS A 32 1.76 15.86 -3.58
CA LYS A 32 3.13 15.83 -3.04
C LYS A 32 3.45 14.44 -2.48
N LYS A 33 4.74 14.11 -2.45
CA LYS A 33 5.23 12.98 -1.66
C LYS A 33 5.01 13.27 -0.17
N ILE A 34 4.53 12.28 0.58
CA ILE A 34 4.20 12.46 2.01
C ILE A 34 5.43 12.87 2.83
N GLN A 35 6.61 12.39 2.52
CA GLN A 35 7.85 12.79 3.19
C GLN A 35 8.19 14.28 3.03
N ASN A 36 7.65 14.94 2.00
CA ASN A 36 7.83 16.37 1.75
C ASN A 36 6.78 17.25 2.44
N ILE A 37 5.84 16.66 3.16
CA ILE A 37 4.83 17.38 3.93
C ILE A 37 5.41 17.76 5.30
N LYS A 38 5.63 19.03 5.52
CA LYS A 38 6.15 19.54 6.81
C LYS A 38 5.07 19.59 7.89
N LYS A 39 3.84 19.95 7.52
CA LYS A 39 2.71 20.14 8.43
C LYS A 39 1.41 19.83 7.70
N LEU A 40 0.48 19.16 8.38
CA LEU A 40 -0.91 19.00 7.93
C LEU A 40 -1.74 20.17 8.47
N ASN A 41 -2.67 20.64 7.66
CA ASN A 41 -3.59 21.72 8.07
C ASN A 41 -4.76 21.15 8.90
N THR A 42 -4.42 20.64 10.07
CA THR A 42 -5.40 20.14 11.04
C THR A 42 -4.81 20.21 12.44
N LYS A 43 -5.69 20.27 13.44
CA LYS A 43 -5.33 20.15 14.87
C LYS A 43 -5.41 18.71 15.37
N LYS A 44 -6.17 17.83 14.70
CA LYS A 44 -6.43 16.46 15.13
C LYS A 44 -6.53 15.53 13.91
N LEU A 45 -6.03 14.32 14.05
CA LEU A 45 -6.29 13.20 13.14
C LEU A 45 -6.98 12.07 13.90
N ASN A 46 -8.04 11.53 13.35
CA ASN A 46 -8.72 10.36 13.92
C ASN A 46 -8.01 9.05 13.52
N GLY A 47 -7.29 9.03 12.41
CA GLY A 47 -6.52 7.90 11.96
C GLY A 47 -5.85 8.18 10.62
N ILE A 48 -4.91 7.33 10.25
CA ILE A 48 -4.13 7.44 9.00
C ILE A 48 -4.21 6.12 8.25
N PHE A 49 -4.63 6.17 6.98
CA PHE A 49 -4.47 5.06 6.04
C PHE A 49 -3.23 5.32 5.18
N HIS A 50 -2.22 4.48 5.32
CA HIS A 50 -0.97 4.62 4.60
C HIS A 50 -0.85 3.56 3.49
N LEU A 51 -1.08 4.01 2.25
CA LEU A 51 -1.04 3.20 1.03
C LEU A 51 0.06 3.67 0.07
N ALA A 52 0.59 4.89 0.29
CA ALA A 52 1.60 5.48 -0.57
C ALA A 52 2.90 4.65 -0.53
N ALA A 53 3.25 4.05 -1.65
CA ALA A 53 4.47 3.26 -1.82
C ALA A 53 4.75 3.04 -3.32
N GLN A 54 6.00 2.78 -3.64
CA GLN A 54 6.35 2.08 -4.88
C GLN A 54 6.06 0.59 -4.63
N ALA A 55 5.10 0.00 -5.36
CA ALA A 55 4.54 -1.33 -5.07
C ALA A 55 5.05 -2.45 -6.00
N SER A 56 5.87 -2.12 -6.99
CA SER A 56 6.38 -3.10 -7.98
C SER A 56 7.63 -3.80 -7.47
N VAL A 57 7.57 -5.12 -7.30
CA VAL A 57 8.74 -5.96 -7.00
C VAL A 57 9.81 -5.86 -8.11
N PRO A 58 9.49 -6.04 -9.41
CA PRO A 58 10.48 -5.88 -10.48
C PRO A 58 11.15 -4.50 -10.46
N LEU A 59 10.39 -3.42 -10.27
CA LEU A 59 10.96 -2.08 -10.24
C LEU A 59 11.91 -1.90 -9.05
N SER A 60 11.64 -2.53 -7.90
CA SER A 60 12.54 -2.46 -6.75
C SER A 60 13.89 -3.13 -6.98
N LEU A 61 13.98 -4.08 -7.91
CA LEU A 61 15.25 -4.70 -8.32
C LEU A 61 16.04 -3.78 -9.25
N ILE A 62 15.36 -3.03 -10.11
CA ILE A 62 15.99 -2.13 -11.09
C ILE A 62 16.38 -0.80 -10.46
N GLU A 63 15.47 -0.19 -9.68
CA GLU A 63 15.64 1.12 -9.03
C GLU A 63 15.75 0.97 -7.52
N PHE A 64 16.65 0.11 -7.04
CA PHE A 64 16.73 -0.27 -5.62
C PHE A 64 16.76 0.93 -4.67
N CYS A 65 17.71 1.81 -4.82
CA CYS A 65 17.88 2.98 -3.94
C CYS A 65 16.63 3.88 -3.95
N LYS A 66 16.09 4.18 -5.11
CA LYS A 66 14.91 5.04 -5.28
C LYS A 66 13.65 4.41 -4.67
N SER A 67 13.45 3.11 -4.92
CA SER A 67 12.33 2.35 -4.37
C SER A 67 12.37 2.33 -2.84
N THR A 68 13.47 1.87 -2.26
CA THR A 68 13.67 1.76 -0.81
C THR A 68 13.59 3.14 -0.13
N SER A 69 14.28 4.15 -0.67
CA SER A 69 14.20 5.51 -0.13
C SER A 69 12.76 6.02 -0.12
N ASN A 70 11.99 5.84 -1.20
CA ASN A 70 10.60 6.25 -1.24
C ASN A 70 9.75 5.50 -0.21
N ASN A 71 9.85 4.18 -0.13
CA ASN A 71 9.02 3.34 0.73
C ASN A 71 9.31 3.58 2.22
N LEU A 72 10.58 3.64 2.61
CA LEU A 72 10.94 3.82 4.01
C LEU A 72 10.70 5.25 4.48
N THR A 73 11.13 6.27 3.74
CA THR A 73 10.98 7.66 4.18
C THR A 73 9.51 8.09 4.25
N SER A 74 8.65 7.62 3.32
CA SER A 74 7.22 7.88 3.38
C SER A 74 6.58 7.26 4.63
N SER A 75 6.93 6.01 4.94
CA SER A 75 6.38 5.30 6.09
C SER A 75 6.86 5.88 7.42
N ILE A 76 8.14 6.21 7.53
CA ILE A 76 8.68 6.89 8.72
C ILE A 76 7.97 8.22 8.94
N LYS A 77 7.72 8.97 7.86
CA LYS A 77 6.98 10.24 7.94
C LYS A 77 5.55 10.08 8.42
N VAL A 78 4.90 9.00 8.00
CA VAL A 78 3.55 8.65 8.51
C VAL A 78 3.59 8.32 10.00
N PHE A 79 4.59 7.57 10.48
CA PHE A 79 4.75 7.31 11.91
C PHE A 79 5.11 8.57 12.73
N GLU A 80 5.83 9.52 12.14
CA GLU A 80 6.03 10.85 12.77
C GLU A 80 4.70 11.59 12.94
N PHE A 81 3.82 11.59 11.92
CA PHE A 81 2.48 12.17 12.04
C PHE A 81 1.62 11.41 13.05
N SER A 82 1.67 10.08 13.03
CA SER A 82 0.99 9.25 14.03
C SER A 82 1.39 9.64 15.46
N LYS A 83 2.67 9.73 15.73
CA LYS A 83 3.20 10.21 17.02
C LYS A 83 2.70 11.61 17.35
N LYS A 84 2.83 12.55 16.41
CA LYS A 84 2.49 13.97 16.61
C LYS A 84 1.03 14.18 16.95
N TYR A 85 0.12 13.44 16.30
CA TYR A 85 -1.33 13.61 16.42
C TYR A 85 -1.98 12.54 17.30
N SER A 86 -1.19 11.64 17.87
CA SER A 86 -1.68 10.45 18.60
C SER A 86 -2.70 9.65 17.77
N ALA A 87 -2.49 9.56 16.46
CA ALA A 87 -3.41 8.96 15.52
C ALA A 87 -3.02 7.53 15.16
N PRO A 88 -3.92 6.55 15.22
CA PRO A 88 -3.64 5.18 14.80
C PRO A 88 -3.39 5.09 13.30
N VAL A 89 -2.62 4.08 12.89
CA VAL A 89 -2.23 3.86 11.47
C VAL A 89 -2.67 2.49 11.01
N VAL A 90 -3.38 2.43 9.88
CA VAL A 90 -3.54 1.20 9.10
C VAL A 90 -2.72 1.34 7.82
N TYR A 91 -1.80 0.41 7.59
CA TYR A 91 -0.89 0.49 6.45
C TYR A 91 -0.85 -0.80 5.62
N ALA A 92 -0.54 -0.64 4.34
CA ALA A 92 -0.33 -1.76 3.44
C ALA A 92 1.08 -2.33 3.63
N SER A 93 1.18 -3.51 4.27
CA SER A 93 2.29 -4.42 4.12
C SER A 93 2.07 -5.30 2.87
N SER A 94 2.74 -6.40 2.75
CA SER A 94 2.68 -7.24 1.54
C SER A 94 2.91 -8.71 1.87
N SER A 95 2.25 -9.61 1.13
CA SER A 95 2.57 -11.04 1.13
C SER A 95 4.01 -11.34 0.69
N ALA A 96 4.66 -10.41 -0.01
CA ALA A 96 6.06 -10.56 -0.40
C ALA A 96 7.03 -10.77 0.78
N VAL A 97 6.64 -10.37 2.01
CA VAL A 97 7.45 -10.61 3.22
C VAL A 97 7.57 -12.09 3.58
N TYR A 98 6.65 -12.92 3.11
CA TYR A 98 6.70 -14.37 3.35
C TYR A 98 7.78 -15.07 2.52
N GLY A 99 8.17 -14.51 1.36
CA GLY A 99 9.12 -15.14 0.45
C GLY A 99 8.58 -16.46 -0.10
N ASN A 100 9.44 -17.47 -0.17
CA ASN A 100 9.09 -18.82 -0.62
C ASN A 100 8.66 -19.73 0.55
N LEU A 101 7.63 -19.33 1.27
CA LEU A 101 7.07 -20.21 2.30
C LEU A 101 6.16 -21.26 1.68
N PRO A 102 6.07 -22.47 2.29
CA PRO A 102 5.07 -23.47 1.94
C PRO A 102 3.64 -22.90 2.07
N LEU A 103 2.71 -23.42 1.29
CA LEU A 103 1.29 -23.03 1.39
C LEU A 103 0.75 -23.25 2.81
N GLY A 104 -0.05 -22.31 3.29
CA GLY A 104 -0.64 -22.36 4.64
C GLY A 104 0.31 -22.01 5.78
N SER A 105 1.45 -21.41 5.50
CA SER A 105 2.49 -21.12 6.50
C SER A 105 2.52 -19.66 6.93
N ASP A 106 1.38 -19.00 7.06
CA ASP A 106 1.25 -17.60 7.48
C ASP A 106 1.64 -17.35 8.96
N GLU A 107 1.63 -18.38 9.79
CA GLU A 107 2.05 -18.33 11.20
C GLU A 107 3.57 -18.39 11.39
N ILE A 108 4.35 -18.70 10.33
CA ILE A 108 5.80 -18.80 10.41
C ILE A 108 6.41 -17.42 10.70
N LYS A 109 7.14 -17.33 11.81
CA LYS A 109 7.82 -16.10 12.25
C LYS A 109 9.13 -15.81 11.51
N LYS A 110 9.64 -16.79 10.75
CA LYS A 110 10.92 -16.67 10.04
C LYS A 110 10.65 -16.30 8.58
N PHE A 111 10.94 -15.05 8.22
CA PHE A 111 10.73 -14.54 6.87
C PHE A 111 11.99 -14.67 6.03
N SER A 112 11.81 -15.02 4.76
CA SER A 112 12.90 -15.09 3.76
C SER A 112 12.56 -14.15 2.61
N VAL A 113 12.86 -12.86 2.78
CA VAL A 113 12.57 -11.83 1.78
C VAL A 113 13.42 -12.02 0.53
N LEU A 114 12.82 -11.88 -0.65
CA LEU A 114 13.44 -12.16 -1.95
C LEU A 114 13.59 -10.91 -2.82
N SER A 115 13.30 -9.73 -2.30
CA SER A 115 13.40 -8.47 -3.04
C SER A 115 13.58 -7.28 -2.11
N PRO A 116 14.15 -6.16 -2.61
CA PRO A 116 14.20 -4.91 -1.86
C PRO A 116 12.83 -4.45 -1.40
N TYR A 117 11.80 -4.56 -2.25
CA TYR A 117 10.41 -4.24 -1.89
C TYR A 117 9.92 -5.06 -0.67
N ALA A 118 10.18 -6.38 -0.67
CA ALA A 118 9.78 -7.24 0.45
C ALA A 118 10.53 -6.86 1.74
N GLN A 119 11.83 -6.55 1.63
CA GLN A 119 12.64 -6.07 2.74
C GLN A 119 12.13 -4.72 3.27
N ASP A 120 11.75 -3.80 2.39
CA ASP A 120 11.16 -2.51 2.79
C ASP A 120 9.88 -2.73 3.62
N LYS A 121 8.98 -3.60 3.14
CA LYS A 121 7.72 -3.90 3.85
C LYS A 121 7.97 -4.54 5.21
N LEU A 122 8.89 -5.49 5.32
CA LEU A 122 9.28 -6.08 6.59
C LEU A 122 9.90 -5.04 7.54
N THR A 123 10.73 -4.16 7.01
CA THR A 123 11.36 -3.07 7.77
C THR A 123 10.31 -2.09 8.29
N ILE A 124 9.29 -1.76 7.49
CA ILE A 124 8.15 -0.92 7.91
C ILE A 124 7.37 -1.59 9.05
N GLU A 125 7.13 -2.90 9.00
CA GLU A 125 6.51 -3.64 10.12
C GLU A 125 7.35 -3.54 11.41
N ASN A 126 8.68 -3.59 11.29
CA ASN A 126 9.57 -3.42 12.44
C ASN A 126 9.54 -1.99 13.00
N TYR A 127 9.50 -0.96 12.14
CA TYR A 127 9.27 0.43 12.56
C TYR A 127 7.93 0.61 13.26
N ALA A 128 6.86 -0.02 12.77
CA ALA A 128 5.55 0.01 13.39
C ALA A 128 5.58 -0.56 14.83
N LYS A 129 6.21 -1.74 15.00
CA LYS A 129 6.41 -2.35 16.33
C LYS A 129 7.23 -1.46 17.27
N MET A 130 8.32 -0.88 16.77
CA MET A 130 9.14 0.06 17.54
C MET A 130 8.34 1.31 17.92
N SER A 131 7.57 1.89 17.00
CA SER A 131 6.74 3.08 17.25
C SER A 131 5.70 2.82 18.33
N TYR A 132 5.08 1.63 18.35
CA TYR A 132 4.19 1.24 19.44
C TYR A 132 4.93 1.14 20.78
N LYS A 133 6.08 0.46 20.79
CA LYS A 133 6.88 0.26 22.01
C LYS A 133 7.31 1.58 22.65
N ILE A 134 7.79 2.52 21.83
CA ILE A 134 8.41 3.77 22.32
C ILE A 134 7.38 4.90 22.43
N PHE A 135 6.51 5.07 21.45
CA PHE A 135 5.62 6.23 21.34
C PHE A 135 4.15 5.90 21.61
N LYS A 136 3.84 4.60 21.86
CA LYS A 136 2.46 4.10 22.07
C LYS A 136 1.52 4.39 20.88
N THR A 137 2.05 4.50 19.67
CA THR A 137 1.26 4.68 18.46
C THR A 137 0.69 3.35 17.99
N SER A 138 -0.63 3.20 18.05
CA SER A 138 -1.31 1.98 17.57
C SER A 138 -1.22 1.86 16.06
N SER A 139 -0.94 0.65 15.55
CA SER A 139 -0.93 0.41 14.11
C SER A 139 -1.29 -1.02 13.75
N VAL A 140 -1.86 -1.21 12.55
CA VAL A 140 -2.11 -2.50 11.92
C VAL A 140 -1.53 -2.50 10.51
N GLY A 141 -0.62 -3.43 10.24
CA GLY A 141 -0.12 -3.72 8.90
C GLY A 141 -0.87 -4.89 8.28
N LEU A 142 -1.41 -4.70 7.10
CA LEU A 142 -2.09 -5.75 6.34
C LEU A 142 -1.15 -6.30 5.26
N ARG A 143 -0.79 -7.57 5.34
CA ARG A 143 0.01 -8.26 4.33
C ARG A 143 -0.88 -8.64 3.16
N LEU A 144 -1.13 -7.67 2.28
CA LEU A 144 -2.01 -7.84 1.14
C LEU A 144 -1.37 -8.77 0.10
N PHE A 145 -2.18 -9.68 -0.45
CA PHE A 145 -1.85 -10.51 -1.60
C PHE A 145 -2.12 -9.75 -2.91
N ASN A 146 -2.51 -10.42 -3.97
CA ASN A 146 -2.67 -9.78 -5.28
C ASN A 146 -4.03 -9.06 -5.33
N VAL A 147 -4.05 -7.80 -4.93
CA VAL A 147 -5.27 -6.97 -4.96
C VAL A 147 -5.66 -6.69 -6.40
N TYR A 148 -6.93 -6.85 -6.72
CA TYR A 148 -7.48 -6.52 -8.02
C TYR A 148 -8.80 -5.76 -7.90
N GLY A 149 -9.15 -5.00 -8.94
CA GLY A 149 -10.43 -4.28 -8.97
C GLY A 149 -10.40 -3.04 -9.86
N PRO A 150 -11.54 -2.31 -9.90
CA PRO A 150 -11.66 -1.08 -10.69
C PRO A 150 -10.58 -0.05 -10.35
N GLY A 151 -10.09 0.65 -11.36
CA GLY A 151 -9.07 1.68 -11.22
C GLY A 151 -7.63 1.20 -11.39
N GLN A 152 -7.38 -0.11 -11.51
CA GLN A 152 -6.06 -0.61 -11.85
C GLN A 152 -5.72 -0.31 -13.33
N THR A 153 -4.48 0.13 -13.57
CA THR A 153 -3.98 0.29 -14.93
C THR A 153 -3.59 -1.06 -15.53
N ALA A 154 -3.84 -1.22 -16.83
CA ALA A 154 -3.40 -2.38 -17.62
C ALA A 154 -2.20 -2.06 -18.53
N THR A 155 -1.80 -0.79 -18.62
CA THR A 155 -0.83 -0.29 -19.60
C THR A 155 0.56 -0.03 -19.01
N SER A 156 0.74 -0.14 -17.72
CA SER A 156 2.06 -0.08 -17.10
C SER A 156 2.83 -1.38 -17.34
N PRO A 157 4.14 -1.35 -17.54
CA PRO A 157 4.99 -2.54 -17.58
C PRO A 157 4.90 -3.43 -16.33
N TYR A 158 4.41 -2.86 -15.24
CA TYR A 158 4.30 -3.52 -13.94
C TYR A 158 2.85 -3.83 -13.54
N SER A 159 1.91 -3.76 -14.52
CA SER A 159 0.51 -4.07 -14.28
C SER A 159 0.31 -5.52 -13.86
N ALA A 160 -0.69 -5.76 -13.01
CA ALA A 160 -1.06 -7.10 -12.58
C ALA A 160 -1.74 -7.90 -13.70
N VAL A 161 -1.74 -9.22 -13.59
CA VAL A 161 -2.24 -10.13 -14.64
C VAL A 161 -3.72 -9.91 -14.98
N ILE A 162 -4.58 -9.71 -13.98
CA ILE A 162 -6.03 -9.53 -14.20
C ILE A 162 -6.33 -8.31 -15.09
N PRO A 163 -5.89 -7.07 -14.77
CA PRO A 163 -6.17 -5.94 -15.65
C PRO A 163 -5.52 -6.07 -17.03
N ILE A 164 -4.32 -6.69 -17.14
CA ILE A 164 -3.69 -6.95 -18.44
C ILE A 164 -4.57 -7.88 -19.28
N PHE A 165 -5.04 -8.99 -18.73
CA PHE A 165 -5.85 -9.96 -19.47
C PHE A 165 -7.18 -9.35 -19.92
N ILE A 166 -7.88 -8.64 -19.01
CA ILE A 166 -9.13 -7.94 -19.35
C ILE A 166 -8.90 -6.94 -20.50
N TYR A 167 -7.85 -6.09 -20.38
CA TYR A 167 -7.53 -5.12 -21.42
C TYR A 167 -7.25 -5.78 -22.77
N ARG A 168 -6.43 -6.84 -22.78
CA ARG A 168 -6.08 -7.54 -24.02
C ARG A 168 -7.31 -8.21 -24.66
N MET A 169 -8.17 -8.84 -23.85
CA MET A 169 -9.43 -9.43 -24.34
C MET A 169 -10.36 -8.36 -24.94
N LEU A 170 -10.56 -7.23 -24.26
CA LEU A 170 -11.39 -6.14 -24.76
C LEU A 170 -10.85 -5.48 -26.05
N LYS A 171 -9.55 -5.61 -26.30
CA LYS A 171 -8.89 -5.12 -27.53
C LYS A 171 -8.68 -6.19 -28.59
N ASN A 172 -9.20 -7.40 -28.41
CA ASN A 172 -8.96 -8.56 -29.27
C ASN A 172 -7.47 -8.83 -29.50
N LEU A 173 -6.64 -8.61 -28.47
CA LEU A 173 -5.21 -8.89 -28.50
C LEU A 173 -4.91 -10.26 -27.88
N PRO A 174 -3.89 -11.00 -28.35
CA PRO A 174 -3.52 -12.30 -27.79
C PRO A 174 -3.16 -12.19 -26.32
N ILE A 175 -3.65 -13.12 -25.48
CA ILE A 175 -3.23 -13.27 -24.10
C ILE A 175 -1.86 -13.97 -24.09
N ILE A 176 -0.90 -13.38 -23.37
CA ILE A 176 0.43 -13.95 -23.21
C ILE A 176 0.51 -14.60 -21.83
N ILE A 177 0.75 -15.91 -21.81
CA ILE A 177 0.92 -16.70 -20.58
C ILE A 177 2.39 -17.10 -20.46
N ASN A 178 3.05 -16.60 -19.44
CA ASN A 178 4.45 -16.93 -19.17
C ASN A 178 4.52 -18.18 -18.27
N GLY A 179 4.82 -19.35 -18.84
CA GLY A 179 4.94 -20.63 -18.15
C GLY A 179 3.61 -21.33 -17.82
N GLY A 180 2.61 -20.61 -17.28
CA GLY A 180 1.25 -21.14 -17.03
C GLY A 180 1.06 -21.98 -15.78
N PHE A 181 2.11 -22.25 -14.99
CA PHE A 181 2.05 -23.07 -13.78
C PHE A 181 1.97 -22.24 -12.49
N GLN A 182 2.08 -20.92 -12.58
CA GLN A 182 2.10 -20.05 -11.42
C GLN A 182 0.70 -19.91 -10.83
N THR A 183 0.57 -20.14 -9.54
CA THR A 183 -0.63 -19.82 -8.76
C THR A 183 -0.48 -18.44 -8.11
N ARG A 184 -1.60 -17.77 -7.92
CA ARG A 184 -1.66 -16.49 -7.21
C ARG A 184 -2.91 -16.45 -6.36
N ASP A 185 -2.76 -15.90 -5.18
CA ASP A 185 -3.88 -15.61 -4.29
C ASP A 185 -4.39 -14.20 -4.60
N PHE A 186 -5.64 -14.07 -5.00
CA PHE A 186 -6.26 -12.81 -5.40
C PHE A 186 -7.27 -12.34 -4.34
N ILE A 187 -7.25 -11.04 -4.06
CA ILE A 187 -8.21 -10.40 -3.16
C ILE A 187 -8.87 -9.20 -3.86
N TYR A 188 -10.20 -9.13 -3.78
CA TYR A 188 -10.93 -8.02 -4.39
C TYR A 188 -10.78 -6.73 -3.57
N ILE A 189 -10.75 -5.59 -4.25
CA ILE A 189 -10.48 -4.28 -3.63
C ILE A 189 -11.47 -3.92 -2.53
N ASP A 190 -12.77 -4.26 -2.67
CA ASP A 190 -13.77 -3.94 -1.65
C ASP A 190 -13.53 -4.72 -0.35
N ASP A 191 -13.03 -5.95 -0.42
CA ASP A 191 -12.64 -6.73 0.76
C ASP A 191 -11.45 -6.08 1.47
N VAL A 192 -10.46 -5.63 0.71
CA VAL A 192 -9.31 -4.88 1.25
C VAL A 192 -9.79 -3.61 1.95
N VAL A 193 -10.64 -2.82 1.31
CA VAL A 193 -11.19 -1.58 1.89
C VAL A 193 -11.97 -1.89 3.17
N ASN A 194 -12.78 -2.94 3.18
CA ASN A 194 -13.56 -3.34 4.35
C ASN A 194 -12.65 -3.77 5.52
N VAL A 195 -11.63 -4.58 5.26
CA VAL A 195 -10.66 -4.99 6.29
C VAL A 195 -9.89 -3.78 6.82
N MET A 196 -9.44 -2.87 5.97
CA MET A 196 -8.76 -1.63 6.41
C MET A 196 -9.65 -0.79 7.33
N LYS A 197 -10.92 -0.60 6.97
CA LYS A 197 -11.89 0.13 7.81
C LYS A 197 -12.11 -0.56 9.15
N LYS A 198 -12.35 -1.88 9.15
CA LYS A 198 -12.52 -2.67 10.38
C LYS A 198 -11.28 -2.60 11.27
N SER A 199 -10.08 -2.68 10.68
CA SER A 199 -8.81 -2.55 11.40
C SER A 199 -8.69 -1.19 12.07
N MET A 200 -9.00 -0.10 11.36
CA MET A 200 -8.99 1.24 11.94
C MET A 200 -9.94 1.36 13.12
N ASN A 201 -11.19 0.91 12.99
CA ASN A 201 -12.18 0.96 14.07
C ASN A 201 -11.75 0.15 15.32
N LYS A 202 -10.94 -0.90 15.12
CA LYS A 202 -10.48 -1.74 16.24
C LYS A 202 -9.33 -1.14 17.03
N ILE A 203 -8.56 -0.23 16.43
CA ILE A 203 -7.36 0.36 17.04
C ILE A 203 -7.53 1.83 17.45
N GLN A 204 -8.69 2.43 17.19
CA GLN A 204 -9.10 3.74 17.71
C GLN A 204 -9.56 3.59 19.17
#